data_bf43d1b61fc7da4a4378a09302e25274
#
_entry.id   bf43d1b61fc7da4a4378a09302e25274
#
_cell.length_a   1.000
_cell.length_b   1.000
_cell.length_c   1.000
_cell.angle_alpha   90.00
_cell.angle_beta   90.00
_cell.angle_gamma   90.00
#
_symmetry.space_group_name_H-M   'P 1'
#
loop_
_entity.id
_entity.type
_entity.pdbx_description
1 polymer ?
#
loop_
_entity_poly.entity_id
_entity_poly.type
_entity_poly.pdbx_seq_one_letter_code
_entity_poly.pdbx_strand_id
1 'polypeptide(L)'
;MSILAAERQQRILERLGRDGRVLAASLAEAFATSEDTIRRDLRDLAGRGLCRRVYGGALPVSPASSSAQIRAGEATDRKAALGQALAGLITPDSLLFMDSGSTNLAAVKAFPDDLRLTVATHDPAIAAALLAKRQVTLWLIGGRVDARIGAALGGRTLADIEALRPELALLGVCALDPVAGVAAFDPEDAEIKRALLRNSSRVAAAILNEKLETSAPFVIGQAESLDYVILEADASDSVARAFADRGTTVLRAQPAEAD
;
A
#
# COMPACT_ATOMS: atom_id res chain seq x y z
N MET A 1 37.47 0.50 18.52
CA MET A 1 37.54 1.81 17.83
C MET A 1 36.11 2.28 17.60
N SER A 2 35.78 3.50 18.01
CA SER A 2 34.42 4.06 17.77
C SER A 2 34.29 4.41 16.29
N ILE A 3 33.30 3.83 15.62
CA ILE A 3 32.97 4.15 14.21
C ILE A 3 32.52 5.61 14.12
N LEU A 4 33.01 6.37 13.13
CA LEU A 4 32.56 7.74 12.89
C LEU A 4 31.07 7.81 12.59
N ALA A 5 30.39 8.88 13.01
CA ALA A 5 28.95 9.03 12.83
C ALA A 5 28.50 8.87 11.38
N ALA A 6 29.23 9.47 10.44
CA ALA A 6 28.93 9.36 9.01
C ALA A 6 29.04 7.92 8.48
N GLU A 7 30.08 7.19 8.88
CA GLU A 7 30.25 5.78 8.51
C GLU A 7 29.16 4.89 9.13
N ARG A 8 28.80 5.16 10.39
CA ARG A 8 27.71 4.44 11.07
C ARG A 8 26.37 4.67 10.37
N GLN A 9 26.06 5.92 10.02
CA GLN A 9 24.85 6.26 9.28
C GLN A 9 24.81 5.57 7.90
N GLN A 10 25.92 5.51 7.18
CA GLN A 10 26.01 4.80 5.92
C GLN A 10 25.70 3.30 6.09
N ARG A 11 26.31 2.64 7.08
CA ARG A 11 26.04 1.23 7.39
C ARG A 11 24.59 0.97 7.86
N ILE A 12 23.95 1.94 8.51
CA ILE A 12 22.52 1.87 8.84
C ILE A 12 21.69 1.86 7.57
N LEU A 13 21.97 2.73 6.60
CA LEU A 13 21.27 2.77 5.31
C LEU A 13 21.47 1.49 4.50
N GLU A 14 22.68 0.93 4.48
CA GLU A 14 22.95 -0.36 3.83
C GLU A 14 22.14 -1.50 4.46
N ARG A 15 22.04 -1.54 5.79
CA ARG A 15 21.16 -2.50 6.48
C ARG A 15 19.69 -2.27 6.18
N LEU A 16 19.23 -1.01 6.19
CA LEU A 16 17.86 -0.69 5.80
C LEU A 16 17.51 -1.18 4.39
N GLY A 17 18.43 -1.01 3.43
CA GLY A 17 18.23 -1.47 2.05
C GLY A 17 18.24 -3.00 1.91
N ARG A 18 19.02 -3.70 2.75
CA ARG A 18 19.16 -5.17 2.69
C ARG A 18 18.10 -5.89 3.53
N ASP A 19 17.89 -5.42 4.76
CA ASP A 19 17.15 -6.14 5.80
C ASP A 19 15.73 -5.56 5.99
N GLY A 20 15.37 -4.47 5.29
CA GLY A 20 14.12 -3.75 5.50
C GLY A 20 14.14 -2.99 6.84
N ARG A 21 13.37 -3.41 7.81
CA ARG A 21 13.32 -2.81 9.15
C ARG A 21 14.63 -2.94 9.91
N VAL A 22 15.06 -1.85 10.57
CA VAL A 22 16.14 -1.88 11.56
C VAL A 22 15.63 -1.48 12.93
N LEU A 23 16.08 -2.19 13.96
CA LEU A 23 15.77 -1.89 15.37
C LEU A 23 16.93 -1.13 16.01
N ALA A 24 16.61 -0.11 16.81
CA ALA A 24 17.64 0.71 17.49
C ALA A 24 18.49 -0.13 18.44
N ALA A 25 17.89 -1.06 19.18
CA ALA A 25 18.59 -1.97 20.08
C ALA A 25 19.60 -2.85 19.32
N SER A 26 19.17 -3.50 18.23
CA SER A 26 20.05 -4.38 17.43
C SER A 26 21.18 -3.60 16.76
N LEU A 27 20.93 -2.36 16.33
CA LEU A 27 21.97 -1.48 15.79
C LEU A 27 22.97 -1.04 16.88
N ALA A 28 22.46 -0.74 18.10
CA ALA A 28 23.30 -0.34 19.22
C ALA A 28 24.28 -1.46 19.60
N GLU A 29 23.80 -2.69 19.66
CA GLU A 29 24.62 -3.88 19.90
C GLU A 29 25.65 -4.07 18.77
N ALA A 30 25.18 -4.08 17.50
CA ALA A 30 26.03 -4.32 16.34
C ALA A 30 27.13 -3.27 16.13
N PHE A 31 26.89 -2.02 16.55
CA PHE A 31 27.88 -0.92 16.44
C PHE A 31 28.60 -0.62 17.77
N ALA A 32 28.38 -1.42 18.81
CA ALA A 32 28.95 -1.23 20.15
C ALA A 32 28.77 0.21 20.65
N THR A 33 27.54 0.74 20.57
CA THR A 33 27.18 2.11 20.97
C THR A 33 25.86 2.13 21.76
N SER A 34 25.47 3.28 22.29
CA SER A 34 24.19 3.40 23.00
C SER A 34 23.00 3.49 22.03
N GLU A 35 21.83 3.04 22.46
CA GLU A 35 20.58 3.23 21.71
C GLU A 35 20.28 4.72 21.46
N ASP A 36 20.64 5.62 22.39
CA ASP A 36 20.44 7.06 22.21
C ASP A 36 21.28 7.62 21.06
N THR A 37 22.50 7.10 20.88
CA THR A 37 23.33 7.45 19.72
C THR A 37 22.66 6.99 18.43
N ILE A 38 22.16 5.75 18.38
CA ILE A 38 21.42 5.23 17.24
C ILE A 38 20.12 6.03 16.98
N ARG A 39 19.35 6.33 18.02
CA ARG A 39 18.13 7.15 17.88
C ARG A 39 18.43 8.55 17.32
N ARG A 40 19.61 9.13 17.64
CA ARG A 40 20.07 10.39 17.05
C ARG A 40 20.40 10.21 15.58
N ASP A 41 21.18 9.18 15.22
CA ASP A 41 21.50 8.88 13.83
C ASP A 41 20.24 8.64 12.99
N LEU A 42 19.28 7.85 13.49
CA LEU A 42 18.01 7.62 12.79
C LEU A 42 17.18 8.90 12.66
N ARG A 43 17.27 9.84 13.62
CA ARG A 43 16.61 11.14 13.52
C ARG A 43 17.24 11.99 12.41
N ASP A 44 18.56 12.01 12.33
CA ASP A 44 19.30 12.77 11.32
C ASP A 44 19.05 12.20 9.91
N LEU A 45 19.07 10.87 9.75
CA LEU A 45 18.73 10.20 8.49
C LEU A 45 17.27 10.45 8.07
N ALA A 46 16.33 10.42 9.01
CA ALA A 46 14.93 10.71 8.74
C ALA A 46 14.72 12.18 8.38
N GLY A 47 15.42 13.11 9.02
CA GLY A 47 15.42 14.53 8.67
C GLY A 47 15.92 14.80 7.24
N ARG A 48 16.78 13.94 6.72
CA ARG A 48 17.28 13.95 5.33
C ARG A 48 16.38 13.17 4.36
N GLY A 49 15.26 12.58 4.84
CA GLY A 49 14.35 11.79 4.02
C GLY A 49 14.87 10.41 3.60
N LEU A 50 15.94 9.92 4.21
CA LEU A 50 16.59 8.65 3.84
C LEU A 50 16.01 7.41 4.53
N CYS A 51 15.20 7.60 5.56
CA CYS A 51 14.43 6.57 6.24
C CYS A 51 13.20 7.17 6.92
N ARG A 52 12.32 6.34 7.44
CA ARG A 52 11.20 6.73 8.31
C ARG A 52 11.36 6.10 9.68
N ARG A 53 11.29 6.93 10.72
CA ARG A 53 11.32 6.44 12.09
C ARG A 53 9.99 5.81 12.46
N VAL A 54 10.06 4.64 13.08
CA VAL A 54 8.93 3.91 13.67
C VAL A 54 9.24 3.60 15.12
N TYR A 55 8.26 3.04 15.85
CA TYR A 55 8.53 2.61 17.22
C TYR A 55 9.65 1.57 17.25
N GLY A 56 10.68 1.85 18.03
CA GLY A 56 11.84 0.98 18.23
C GLY A 56 12.90 1.00 17.10
N GLY A 57 12.71 1.77 15.99
CA GLY A 57 13.68 1.72 14.90
C GLY A 57 13.37 2.60 13.71
N ALA A 58 13.66 2.09 12.50
CA ALA A 58 13.35 2.76 11.25
C ALA A 58 12.99 1.76 10.14
N LEU A 59 12.25 2.26 9.14
CA LEU A 59 11.91 1.60 7.88
C LEU A 59 12.50 2.38 6.70
N PRO A 60 12.79 1.74 5.57
CA PRO A 60 13.09 2.44 4.34
C PRO A 60 11.88 3.24 3.86
N VAL A 61 12.14 4.27 3.06
CA VAL A 61 11.07 5.00 2.37
C VAL A 61 10.59 4.14 1.20
N SER A 62 9.29 3.99 1.06
CA SER A 62 8.71 3.21 -0.04
C SER A 62 9.10 3.78 -1.41
N PRO A 63 9.38 2.95 -2.42
CA PRO A 63 9.61 3.37 -3.80
C PRO A 63 8.35 3.91 -4.50
N ALA A 64 7.18 3.79 -3.91
CA ALA A 64 5.89 4.20 -4.50
C ALA A 64 5.69 5.72 -4.60
N SER A 65 6.74 6.53 -4.46
CA SER A 65 6.70 7.99 -4.61
C SER A 65 6.63 8.47 -6.07
N SER A 66 6.84 7.58 -7.06
CA SER A 66 6.73 7.88 -8.49
C SER A 66 5.28 8.21 -8.91
N SER A 67 5.11 8.87 -10.08
CA SER A 67 3.77 9.21 -10.57
C SER A 67 2.94 7.97 -10.95
N ALA A 68 1.61 8.12 -10.95
CA ALA A 68 0.68 7.05 -11.32
C ALA A 68 0.99 6.47 -12.71
N GLN A 69 1.34 7.34 -13.67
CA GLN A 69 1.68 6.92 -15.03
C GLN A 69 2.93 6.02 -15.07
N ILE A 70 3.99 6.37 -14.33
CA ILE A 70 5.20 5.54 -14.23
C ILE A 70 4.84 4.21 -13.59
N ARG A 71 4.15 4.23 -12.44
CA ARG A 71 3.73 3.02 -11.75
C ARG A 71 2.86 2.09 -12.59
N ALA A 72 2.04 2.63 -13.50
CA ALA A 72 1.20 1.82 -14.37
C ALA A 72 2.01 0.96 -15.35
N GLY A 73 3.18 1.43 -15.79
CA GLY A 73 4.07 0.70 -16.71
C GLY A 73 5.04 -0.27 -16.03
N GLU A 74 5.15 -0.25 -14.71
CA GLU A 74 6.09 -1.10 -13.95
C GLU A 74 5.44 -2.39 -13.44
N ALA A 75 6.20 -3.49 -13.40
CA ALA A 75 5.82 -4.78 -12.80
C ALA A 75 4.43 -5.29 -13.26
N THR A 76 4.13 -5.19 -14.56
CA THR A 76 2.79 -5.45 -15.11
C THR A 76 2.29 -6.85 -14.82
N ASP A 77 3.13 -7.89 -14.99
CA ASP A 77 2.75 -9.28 -14.80
C ASP A 77 2.53 -9.60 -13.32
N ARG A 78 3.40 -9.06 -12.44
CA ARG A 78 3.25 -9.19 -10.99
C ARG A 78 1.97 -8.53 -10.50
N LYS A 79 1.61 -7.35 -11.03
CA LYS A 79 0.35 -6.66 -10.73
C LYS A 79 -0.86 -7.39 -11.31
N ALA A 80 -0.73 -8.03 -12.46
CA ALA A 80 -1.80 -8.85 -13.03
C ALA A 80 -2.13 -10.03 -12.11
N ALA A 81 -1.12 -10.74 -11.59
CA ALA A 81 -1.31 -11.83 -10.64
C ALA A 81 -1.98 -11.34 -9.33
N LEU A 82 -1.50 -10.21 -8.77
CA LEU A 82 -2.12 -9.57 -7.60
C LEU A 82 -3.57 -9.12 -7.89
N GLY A 83 -3.81 -8.56 -9.07
CA GLY A 83 -5.14 -8.11 -9.51
C GLY A 83 -6.13 -9.27 -9.66
N GLN A 84 -5.67 -10.42 -10.17
CA GLN A 84 -6.48 -11.63 -10.26
C GLN A 84 -6.90 -12.14 -8.89
N ALA A 85 -5.98 -12.14 -7.91
CA ALA A 85 -6.29 -12.52 -6.54
C ALA A 85 -7.29 -11.55 -5.88
N LEU A 86 -7.17 -10.23 -6.14
CA LEU A 86 -8.16 -9.23 -5.70
C LEU A 86 -9.55 -9.50 -6.31
N ALA A 87 -9.61 -9.80 -7.61
CA ALA A 87 -10.87 -10.10 -8.29
C ALA A 87 -11.61 -11.31 -7.67
N GLY A 88 -10.87 -12.29 -7.16
CA GLY A 88 -11.42 -13.44 -6.44
C GLY A 88 -12.14 -13.13 -5.12
N LEU A 89 -11.97 -11.92 -4.57
CA LEU A 89 -12.65 -11.47 -3.33
C LEU A 89 -14.01 -10.80 -3.60
N ILE A 90 -14.32 -10.51 -4.86
CA ILE A 90 -15.49 -9.73 -5.24
C ILE A 90 -16.72 -10.59 -5.20
N THR A 91 -17.75 -10.10 -4.55
CA THR A 91 -19.07 -10.72 -4.52
C THR A 91 -19.95 -10.08 -5.61
N PRO A 92 -20.59 -10.86 -6.50
CA PRO A 92 -21.55 -10.32 -7.46
C PRO A 92 -22.69 -9.54 -6.78
N ASP A 93 -23.26 -8.61 -7.52
CA ASP A 93 -24.39 -7.77 -7.09
C ASP A 93 -24.11 -6.89 -5.84
N SER A 94 -22.83 -6.65 -5.49
CA SER A 94 -22.40 -5.82 -4.38
C SER A 94 -21.92 -4.42 -4.83
N LEU A 95 -21.72 -3.52 -3.86
CA LEU A 95 -21.02 -2.24 -4.06
C LEU A 95 -19.54 -2.43 -3.73
N LEU A 96 -18.69 -2.34 -4.76
CA LEU A 96 -17.24 -2.32 -4.66
C LEU A 96 -16.72 -0.88 -4.73
N PHE A 97 -15.80 -0.48 -3.84
CA PHE A 97 -15.01 0.71 -4.05
C PHE A 97 -13.61 0.33 -4.55
N MET A 98 -13.21 0.89 -5.67
CA MET A 98 -11.84 0.76 -6.21
C MET A 98 -11.08 2.05 -6.00
N ASP A 99 -10.18 2.06 -5.03
CA ASP A 99 -9.26 3.15 -4.78
C ASP A 99 -8.18 3.23 -5.88
N SER A 100 -7.53 4.39 -6.00
CA SER A 100 -6.50 4.60 -7.02
C SER A 100 -5.32 3.66 -6.84
N GLY A 101 -4.81 3.16 -7.95
CA GLY A 101 -3.61 2.34 -7.95
C GLY A 101 -3.47 1.42 -9.15
N SER A 102 -2.23 1.27 -9.62
CA SER A 102 -1.94 0.44 -10.80
C SER A 102 -2.22 -1.05 -10.60
N THR A 103 -2.18 -1.55 -9.37
CA THR A 103 -2.59 -2.93 -9.05
C THR A 103 -4.12 -3.07 -9.09
N ASN A 104 -4.86 -2.09 -8.56
CA ASN A 104 -6.32 -2.06 -8.65
C ASN A 104 -6.79 -1.92 -10.11
N LEU A 105 -6.09 -1.10 -10.92
CA LEU A 105 -6.34 -1.04 -12.36
C LEU A 105 -6.13 -2.39 -13.05
N ALA A 106 -5.08 -3.13 -12.66
CA ALA A 106 -4.84 -4.48 -13.19
C ALA A 106 -5.97 -5.46 -12.82
N ALA A 107 -6.57 -5.31 -11.63
CA ALA A 107 -7.69 -6.16 -11.22
C ALA A 107 -8.91 -6.05 -12.13
N VAL A 108 -9.17 -4.88 -12.75
CA VAL A 108 -10.29 -4.71 -13.70
C VAL A 108 -10.20 -5.68 -14.88
N LYS A 109 -8.99 -5.99 -15.35
CA LYS A 109 -8.77 -6.94 -16.45
C LYS A 109 -9.18 -8.37 -16.08
N ALA A 110 -9.07 -8.72 -14.81
CA ALA A 110 -9.43 -10.04 -14.29
C ALA A 110 -10.93 -10.18 -13.96
N PHE A 111 -11.72 -9.12 -14.08
CA PHE A 111 -13.16 -9.21 -13.87
C PHE A 111 -13.80 -10.06 -14.98
N PRO A 112 -14.59 -11.10 -14.64
CA PRO A 112 -15.40 -11.82 -15.61
C PRO A 112 -16.32 -10.86 -16.40
N ASP A 113 -16.58 -11.16 -17.66
CA ASP A 113 -17.40 -10.27 -18.51
C ASP A 113 -18.88 -10.27 -18.13
N ASP A 114 -19.35 -11.31 -17.45
CA ASP A 114 -20.70 -11.48 -16.93
C ASP A 114 -20.86 -11.03 -15.47
N LEU A 115 -19.79 -10.52 -14.84
CA LEU A 115 -19.83 -10.06 -13.44
C LEU A 115 -20.73 -8.83 -13.30
N ARG A 116 -21.88 -9.02 -12.64
CA ARG A 116 -22.76 -7.92 -12.26
C ARG A 116 -22.24 -7.27 -10.99
N LEU A 117 -21.98 -5.96 -11.08
CA LEU A 117 -21.35 -5.24 -9.98
C LEU A 117 -21.68 -3.74 -10.04
N THR A 118 -21.80 -3.09 -8.90
CA THR A 118 -21.72 -1.64 -8.81
C THR A 118 -20.32 -1.25 -8.35
N VAL A 119 -19.60 -0.45 -9.12
CA VAL A 119 -18.26 0.01 -8.78
C VAL A 119 -18.25 1.51 -8.60
N ALA A 120 -17.79 1.97 -7.45
CA ALA A 120 -17.42 3.37 -7.22
C ALA A 120 -15.90 3.51 -7.29
N THR A 121 -15.41 4.54 -7.96
CA THR A 121 -13.99 4.88 -8.01
C THR A 121 -13.79 6.38 -8.18
N HIS A 122 -12.69 6.89 -7.67
CA HIS A 122 -12.23 8.27 -7.91
C HIS A 122 -11.02 8.33 -8.85
N ASP A 123 -10.63 7.17 -9.43
CA ASP A 123 -9.53 7.05 -10.40
C ASP A 123 -10.07 7.02 -11.83
N PRO A 124 -9.77 8.05 -12.67
CA PRO A 124 -10.23 8.11 -14.04
C PRO A 124 -9.74 6.96 -14.92
N ALA A 125 -8.55 6.39 -14.65
CA ALA A 125 -8.01 5.29 -15.44
C ALA A 125 -8.76 3.98 -15.14
N ILE A 126 -9.09 3.72 -13.86
CA ILE A 126 -9.95 2.61 -13.44
C ILE A 126 -11.34 2.78 -14.03
N ALA A 127 -11.92 4.00 -13.96
CA ALA A 127 -13.23 4.28 -14.55
C ALA A 127 -13.24 4.00 -16.05
N ALA A 128 -12.24 4.47 -16.80
CA ALA A 128 -12.12 4.21 -18.24
C ALA A 128 -12.04 2.72 -18.57
N ALA A 129 -11.28 1.95 -17.77
CA ALA A 129 -11.16 0.49 -17.95
C ALA A 129 -12.50 -0.24 -17.68
N LEU A 130 -13.27 0.22 -16.67
CA LEU A 130 -14.57 -0.35 -16.31
C LEU A 130 -15.65 -0.12 -17.36
N LEU A 131 -15.56 0.93 -18.20
CA LEU A 131 -16.52 1.17 -19.27
C LEU A 131 -16.59 0.03 -20.32
N ALA A 132 -15.55 -0.80 -20.41
CA ALA A 132 -15.55 -1.99 -21.25
C ALA A 132 -16.34 -3.16 -20.65
N LYS A 133 -16.67 -3.15 -19.35
CA LYS A 133 -17.35 -4.22 -18.62
C LYS A 133 -18.88 -3.98 -18.63
N ARG A 134 -19.60 -4.72 -19.47
CA ARG A 134 -21.02 -4.46 -19.80
C ARG A 134 -21.99 -4.60 -18.63
N GLN A 135 -21.68 -5.43 -17.64
CA GLN A 135 -22.53 -5.71 -16.48
C GLN A 135 -22.16 -4.87 -15.24
N VAL A 136 -21.20 -3.93 -15.40
CA VAL A 136 -20.76 -3.05 -14.31
C VAL A 136 -21.52 -1.72 -14.37
N THR A 137 -22.18 -1.35 -13.27
CA THR A 137 -22.68 0.00 -13.05
C THR A 137 -21.53 0.83 -12.43
N LEU A 138 -21.08 1.85 -13.14
CA LEU A 138 -19.95 2.68 -12.71
C LEU A 138 -20.41 4.00 -12.08
N TRP A 139 -19.93 4.27 -10.87
CA TRP A 139 -20.02 5.57 -10.20
C TRP A 139 -18.63 6.20 -10.17
N LEU A 140 -18.38 7.18 -11.03
CA LEU A 140 -17.15 7.97 -11.02
C LEU A 140 -17.30 9.14 -10.03
N ILE A 141 -16.56 9.08 -8.92
CA ILE A 141 -16.48 10.17 -7.94
C ILE A 141 -15.53 11.23 -8.49
N GLY A 142 -16.09 12.39 -8.79
CA GLY A 142 -15.36 13.51 -9.39
C GLY A 142 -14.57 14.32 -8.37
N GLY A 143 -13.84 15.31 -8.91
CA GLY A 143 -13.05 16.25 -8.14
C GLY A 143 -11.86 16.79 -8.93
N ARG A 144 -10.92 17.47 -8.25
CA ARG A 144 -9.64 17.87 -8.84
C ARG A 144 -8.73 16.65 -8.95
N VAL A 145 -8.38 16.27 -10.16
CA VAL A 145 -7.47 15.13 -10.38
C VAL A 145 -6.03 15.57 -10.17
N ASP A 146 -5.33 14.88 -9.27
CA ASP A 146 -3.88 15.01 -9.10
C ASP A 146 -3.17 14.00 -10.01
N ALA A 147 -2.39 14.49 -10.98
CA ALA A 147 -1.73 13.66 -11.99
C ALA A 147 -0.64 12.73 -11.39
N ARG A 148 -0.04 13.10 -10.26
CA ARG A 148 0.96 12.27 -9.57
C ARG A 148 0.31 11.07 -8.90
N ILE A 149 -0.86 11.27 -8.28
CA ILE A 149 -1.62 10.20 -7.62
C ILE A 149 -2.43 9.41 -8.64
N GLY A 150 -2.98 10.11 -9.66
CA GLY A 150 -3.83 9.53 -10.70
C GLY A 150 -5.30 9.51 -10.33
N ALA A 151 -5.73 10.28 -9.33
CA ALA A 151 -7.08 10.23 -8.80
C ALA A 151 -7.64 11.61 -8.46
N ALA A 152 -8.96 11.71 -8.36
CA ALA A 152 -9.65 12.89 -7.85
C ALA A 152 -9.45 13.02 -6.34
N LEU A 153 -9.13 14.22 -5.86
CA LEU A 153 -8.87 14.56 -4.47
C LEU A 153 -9.65 15.82 -4.06
N GLY A 154 -9.63 16.11 -2.77
CA GLY A 154 -10.21 17.29 -2.16
C GLY A 154 -11.49 17.03 -1.38
N GLY A 155 -11.97 18.06 -0.66
CA GLY A 155 -13.08 17.93 0.28
C GLY A 155 -14.39 17.43 -0.34
N ARG A 156 -14.69 17.79 -1.59
CA ARG A 156 -15.90 17.29 -2.29
C ARG A 156 -15.80 15.80 -2.57
N THR A 157 -14.65 15.34 -3.11
CA THR A 157 -14.38 13.92 -3.35
C THR A 157 -14.47 13.11 -2.06
N LEU A 158 -13.88 13.62 -0.97
CA LEU A 158 -13.94 12.99 0.34
C LEU A 158 -15.38 12.88 0.84
N ALA A 159 -16.18 13.94 0.76
CA ALA A 159 -17.57 13.94 1.21
C ALA A 159 -18.44 12.94 0.42
N ASP A 160 -18.24 12.86 -0.90
CA ASP A 160 -18.97 11.90 -1.74
C ASP A 160 -18.57 10.45 -1.41
N ILE A 161 -17.30 10.19 -1.08
CA ILE A 161 -16.82 8.87 -0.62
C ILE A 161 -17.35 8.54 0.78
N GLU A 162 -17.37 9.50 1.71
CA GLU A 162 -17.90 9.29 3.07
C GLU A 162 -19.38 8.95 3.11
N ALA A 163 -20.14 9.29 2.07
CA ALA A 163 -21.55 8.92 1.93
C ALA A 163 -21.76 7.47 1.49
N LEU A 164 -20.73 6.77 1.02
CA LEU A 164 -20.81 5.39 0.56
C LEU A 164 -20.61 4.38 1.70
N ARG A 165 -21.15 3.17 1.52
CA ARG A 165 -20.95 2.01 2.40
C ARG A 165 -20.63 0.78 1.54
N PRO A 166 -19.40 0.68 0.99
CA PRO A 166 -19.02 -0.45 0.16
C PRO A 166 -18.97 -1.76 0.99
N GLU A 167 -19.40 -2.86 0.39
CA GLU A 167 -19.18 -4.19 0.96
C GLU A 167 -17.70 -4.58 0.92
N LEU A 168 -16.97 -4.09 -0.09
CA LEU A 168 -15.54 -4.28 -0.23
C LEU A 168 -14.89 -3.00 -0.78
N ALA A 169 -13.77 -2.59 -0.17
CA ALA A 169 -12.88 -1.60 -0.76
C ALA A 169 -11.56 -2.27 -1.15
N LEU A 170 -11.14 -2.08 -2.40
CA LEU A 170 -9.77 -2.39 -2.85
C LEU A 170 -8.90 -1.17 -2.62
N LEU A 171 -8.10 -1.19 -1.57
CA LEU A 171 -7.29 -0.07 -1.15
C LEU A 171 -5.98 -0.02 -1.94
N GLY A 172 -5.67 1.14 -2.53
CA GLY A 172 -4.37 1.41 -3.13
C GLY A 172 -3.33 1.69 -2.05
N VAL A 173 -2.25 0.91 -2.01
CA VAL A 173 -1.24 1.01 -0.95
C VAL A 173 0.08 1.54 -1.50
N CYS A 174 0.62 2.56 -0.83
CA CYS A 174 1.95 3.11 -1.13
C CYS A 174 3.04 2.45 -0.29
N ALA A 175 2.76 2.18 0.97
CA ALA A 175 3.67 1.55 1.93
C ALA A 175 2.87 0.73 2.94
N LEU A 176 3.35 -0.46 3.27
CA LEU A 176 2.72 -1.35 4.22
C LEU A 176 3.76 -2.08 5.06
N ASP A 177 3.56 -2.04 6.36
CA ASP A 177 4.37 -2.77 7.33
C ASP A 177 3.43 -3.39 8.38
N PRO A 178 3.64 -4.65 8.79
CA PRO A 178 2.73 -5.32 9.72
C PRO A 178 2.65 -4.65 11.09
N VAL A 179 3.64 -3.85 11.49
CA VAL A 179 3.67 -3.14 12.79
C VAL A 179 3.39 -1.65 12.64
N ALA A 180 3.96 -0.99 11.60
CA ALA A 180 3.76 0.43 11.36
C ALA A 180 2.44 0.75 10.62
N GLY A 181 1.80 -0.27 10.04
CA GLY A 181 0.53 -0.14 9.34
C GLY A 181 0.65 0.34 7.91
N VAL A 182 -0.42 0.94 7.41
CA VAL A 182 -0.59 1.46 6.04
C VAL A 182 -0.26 2.94 6.00
N ALA A 183 0.47 3.38 4.96
CA ALA A 183 0.83 4.79 4.82
C ALA A 183 0.82 5.27 3.36
N ALA A 184 0.64 6.60 3.18
CA ALA A 184 0.63 7.30 1.89
C ALA A 184 1.60 8.47 1.85
N PHE A 185 1.89 8.97 0.63
CA PHE A 185 2.77 10.12 0.41
C PHE A 185 2.03 11.46 0.39
N ASP A 186 0.72 11.46 0.30
CA ASP A 186 -0.10 12.66 0.17
C ASP A 186 -1.17 12.72 1.28
N PRO A 187 -1.39 13.89 1.93
CA PRO A 187 -2.36 14.01 3.02
C PRO A 187 -3.81 13.87 2.57
N GLU A 188 -4.20 14.41 1.40
CA GLU A 188 -5.57 14.30 0.90
C GLU A 188 -5.88 12.84 0.48
N ASP A 189 -4.93 12.15 -0.17
CA ASP A 189 -5.03 10.72 -0.48
C ASP A 189 -5.15 9.87 0.80
N ALA A 190 -4.37 10.21 1.84
CA ALA A 190 -4.47 9.53 3.13
C ALA A 190 -5.83 9.72 3.82
N GLU A 191 -6.46 10.90 3.70
CA GLU A 191 -7.80 11.14 4.25
C GLU A 191 -8.87 10.30 3.54
N ILE A 192 -8.84 10.22 2.22
CA ILE A 192 -9.72 9.35 1.43
C ILE A 192 -9.57 7.89 1.88
N LYS A 193 -8.34 7.40 1.98
CA LYS A 193 -8.07 6.02 2.41
C LYS A 193 -8.55 5.74 3.84
N ARG A 194 -8.40 6.70 4.77
CA ARG A 194 -8.99 6.60 6.12
C ARG A 194 -10.51 6.51 6.08
N ALA A 195 -11.16 7.27 5.19
CA ALA A 195 -12.60 7.19 5.00
C ALA A 195 -13.01 5.81 4.50
N LEU A 196 -12.28 5.24 3.54
CA LEU A 196 -12.52 3.87 3.04
C LEU A 196 -12.36 2.82 4.14
N LEU A 197 -11.32 2.91 4.99
CA LEU A 197 -11.14 2.01 6.13
C LEU A 197 -12.32 2.08 7.12
N ARG A 198 -12.89 3.27 7.34
CA ARG A 198 -14.02 3.44 8.28
C ARG A 198 -15.36 2.99 7.73
N ASN A 199 -15.57 3.16 6.43
CA ASN A 199 -16.90 3.09 5.82
C ASN A 199 -17.17 1.79 5.07
N SER A 200 -16.15 1.00 4.78
CA SER A 200 -16.29 -0.27 4.06
C SER A 200 -16.51 -1.44 5.04
N SER A 201 -17.32 -2.42 4.63
CA SER A 201 -17.54 -3.62 5.44
C SER A 201 -16.30 -4.51 5.48
N ARG A 202 -15.55 -4.55 4.38
CA ARG A 202 -14.26 -5.25 4.26
C ARG A 202 -13.28 -4.41 3.43
N VAL A 203 -12.01 -4.49 3.77
CA VAL A 203 -10.94 -3.80 3.03
C VAL A 203 -9.86 -4.79 2.62
N ALA A 204 -9.52 -4.80 1.35
CA ALA A 204 -8.45 -5.62 0.79
C ALA A 204 -7.36 -4.74 0.17
N ALA A 205 -6.13 -5.14 0.35
CA ALA A 205 -4.98 -4.49 -0.28
C ALA A 205 -4.05 -5.53 -0.92
N ALA A 206 -3.64 -5.30 -2.17
CA ALA A 206 -2.63 -6.09 -2.84
C ALA A 206 -1.36 -5.28 -3.01
N ILE A 207 -0.22 -5.88 -2.70
CA ILE A 207 1.03 -5.14 -2.57
C ILE A 207 2.22 -5.89 -3.17
N LEU A 208 3.06 -5.15 -3.87
CA LEU A 208 4.35 -5.62 -4.38
C LEU A 208 5.37 -5.71 -3.24
N ASN A 209 6.27 -6.68 -3.29
CA ASN A 209 7.28 -6.94 -2.26
C ASN A 209 8.11 -5.70 -1.90
N GLU A 210 8.48 -4.87 -2.88
CA GLU A 210 9.28 -3.66 -2.66
C GLU A 210 8.57 -2.56 -1.85
N LYS A 211 7.28 -2.70 -1.60
CA LYS A 211 6.49 -1.79 -0.75
C LYS A 211 6.22 -2.36 0.64
N LEU A 212 6.52 -3.65 0.85
CA LEU A 212 6.43 -4.28 2.16
C LEU A 212 7.57 -3.80 3.04
N GLU A 213 7.31 -3.76 4.34
CA GLU A 213 8.27 -3.29 5.36
C GLU A 213 8.85 -1.90 5.04
N THR A 214 8.04 -1.07 4.37
CA THR A 214 8.37 0.33 4.05
C THR A 214 7.41 1.29 4.74
N SER A 215 7.72 2.59 4.68
CA SER A 215 6.87 3.63 5.26
C SER A 215 6.76 4.86 4.37
N ALA A 216 5.71 5.66 4.63
CA ALA A 216 5.44 6.94 3.98
C ALA A 216 5.04 7.99 5.04
N PRO A 217 4.97 9.30 4.68
CA PRO A 217 4.74 10.38 5.66
C PRO A 217 3.41 10.32 6.42
N PHE A 218 2.33 9.88 5.75
CA PHE A 218 0.98 10.00 6.28
C PHE A 218 0.41 8.60 6.59
N VAL A 219 0.26 8.31 7.89
CA VAL A 219 -0.34 7.05 8.35
C VAL A 219 -1.83 7.04 8.02
N ILE A 220 -2.29 5.96 7.42
CA ILE A 220 -3.70 5.71 7.06
C ILE A 220 -4.40 4.92 8.18
N GLY A 221 -3.81 3.83 8.61
CA GLY A 221 -4.34 2.93 9.64
C GLY A 221 -3.33 1.86 10.05
N GLN A 222 -3.70 1.07 11.05
CA GLN A 222 -2.94 -0.09 11.46
C GLN A 222 -3.11 -1.24 10.44
N ALA A 223 -2.23 -2.24 10.48
CA ALA A 223 -2.32 -3.39 9.58
C ALA A 223 -3.63 -4.17 9.79
N GLU A 224 -4.11 -4.24 11.03
CA GLU A 224 -5.36 -4.87 11.45
C GLU A 224 -6.63 -4.22 10.86
N SER A 225 -6.50 -3.01 10.29
CA SER A 225 -7.59 -2.35 9.55
C SER A 225 -7.83 -2.95 8.16
N LEU A 226 -6.97 -3.86 7.71
CA LEU A 226 -7.12 -4.62 6.47
C LEU A 226 -7.65 -6.01 6.78
N ASP A 227 -8.81 -6.36 6.21
CA ASP A 227 -9.35 -7.72 6.32
C ASP A 227 -8.54 -8.70 5.48
N TYR A 228 -8.05 -8.25 4.32
CA TYR A 228 -7.24 -9.05 3.41
C TYR A 228 -5.98 -8.30 2.97
N VAL A 229 -4.85 -9.00 3.03
CA VAL A 229 -3.60 -8.58 2.37
C VAL A 229 -3.23 -9.64 1.35
N ILE A 230 -3.10 -9.22 0.09
CA ILE A 230 -2.66 -10.09 -1.00
C ILE A 230 -1.18 -9.80 -1.23
N LEU A 231 -0.35 -10.79 -1.00
CA LEU A 231 1.10 -10.77 -1.20
C LEU A 231 1.46 -11.46 -2.50
N GLU A 232 2.63 -11.15 -3.04
CA GLU A 232 3.19 -11.91 -4.15
C GLU A 232 3.52 -13.34 -3.71
N ALA A 233 3.63 -14.26 -4.68
CA ALA A 233 3.89 -15.67 -4.41
C ALA A 233 5.18 -15.92 -3.62
N ASP A 234 6.21 -15.11 -3.90
CA ASP A 234 7.56 -15.18 -3.32
C ASP A 234 7.76 -14.25 -2.10
N ALA A 235 6.71 -13.58 -1.62
CA ALA A 235 6.78 -12.76 -0.41
C ALA A 235 7.25 -13.58 0.80
N SER A 236 8.01 -12.95 1.70
CA SER A 236 8.56 -13.63 2.88
C SER A 236 7.47 -14.24 3.78
N ASP A 237 7.67 -15.49 4.21
CA ASP A 237 6.80 -16.17 5.16
C ASP A 237 6.76 -15.47 6.52
N SER A 238 7.83 -14.80 6.92
CA SER A 238 7.86 -14.03 8.16
C SER A 238 6.92 -12.82 8.11
N VAL A 239 6.86 -12.14 6.97
CA VAL A 239 5.94 -11.02 6.74
C VAL A 239 4.50 -11.51 6.69
N ALA A 240 4.25 -12.60 5.96
CA ALA A 240 2.91 -13.21 5.90
C ALA A 240 2.38 -13.60 7.28
N ARG A 241 3.21 -14.26 8.10
CA ARG A 241 2.86 -14.60 9.49
C ARG A 241 2.62 -13.37 10.35
N ALA A 242 3.44 -12.32 10.22
CA ALA A 242 3.28 -11.10 11.00
C ALA A 242 1.94 -10.38 10.76
N PHE A 243 1.36 -10.48 9.55
CA PHE A 243 0.00 -10.01 9.26
C PHE A 243 -1.06 -10.97 9.83
N ALA A 244 -0.89 -12.28 9.64
CA ALA A 244 -1.83 -13.29 10.13
C ALA A 244 -1.96 -13.25 11.68
N ASP A 245 -0.85 -13.10 12.40
CA ASP A 245 -0.82 -12.97 13.86
C ASP A 245 -1.58 -11.73 14.37
N ARG A 246 -1.86 -10.77 13.49
CA ARG A 246 -2.63 -9.56 13.78
C ARG A 246 -4.09 -9.65 13.32
N GLY A 247 -4.51 -10.82 12.86
CA GLY A 247 -5.90 -11.07 12.45
C GLY A 247 -6.22 -10.72 11.00
N THR A 248 -5.23 -10.29 10.20
CA THR A 248 -5.42 -10.03 8.76
C THR A 248 -5.36 -11.35 8.00
N THR A 249 -6.34 -11.60 7.12
CA THR A 249 -6.30 -12.75 6.21
C THR A 249 -5.27 -12.50 5.11
N VAL A 250 -4.26 -13.36 5.05
CA VAL A 250 -3.18 -13.27 4.04
C VAL A 250 -3.46 -14.24 2.89
N LEU A 251 -3.50 -13.71 1.69
CA LEU A 251 -3.58 -14.48 0.45
C LEU A 251 -2.27 -14.31 -0.34
N ARG A 252 -1.89 -15.33 -1.12
CA ARG A 252 -0.77 -15.23 -2.05
C ARG A 252 -1.30 -15.23 -3.48
N ALA A 253 -0.82 -14.28 -4.26
CA ALA A 253 -1.10 -14.26 -5.69
C ALA A 253 -0.45 -15.50 -6.34
N GLN A 254 -1.18 -16.17 -7.20
CA GLN A 254 -0.60 -17.24 -8.03
C GLN A 254 0.28 -16.59 -9.10
N PRO A 255 1.45 -17.15 -9.44
CA PRO A 255 2.18 -16.70 -10.61
C PRO A 255 1.25 -16.75 -11.83
N ALA A 256 1.34 -15.74 -12.71
CA ALA A 256 0.64 -15.84 -14.00
C ALA A 256 1.13 -17.12 -14.70
N GLU A 257 0.19 -17.97 -15.12
CA GLU A 257 0.54 -19.11 -15.95
C GLU A 257 1.25 -18.57 -17.19
N ALA A 258 2.47 -19.04 -17.44
CA ALA A 258 3.20 -18.69 -18.65
C ALA A 258 2.49 -19.38 -19.82
N ASP A 259 1.86 -18.57 -20.69
CA ASP A 259 1.35 -19.02 -21.97
C ASP A 259 2.48 -19.52 -22.89
#